data_b4db46ca5493ebbab7081b99f9e65968
#
_entry.id   b4db46ca5493ebbab7081b99f9e65968
#
_cell.length_a   1.000
_cell.length_b   1.000
_cell.length_c   1.000
_cell.angle_alpha   90.00
_cell.angle_beta   90.00
_cell.angle_gamma   90.00
#
_symmetry.space_group_name_H-M   'P 1'
#
loop_
_entity.id
_entity.type
_entity.pdbx_description
1 polymer ?
#
loop_
_entity_poly.entity_id
_entity_poly.type
_entity_poly.pdbx_seq_one_letter_code
_entity_poly.pdbx_strand_id
1 'polypeptide(L)'
;MPIRRTCVAAAAALALLGLVPAAQAQQQPVTSPLMKQINNGNWLDPKEAESLRDELYYQRAVHAYMTMLPALNTIGMRDGSEKTFGGGYNVLPIWKQRMDSRTQVPTPNADVIYSMSYLDLKKDGPLVVKAPANVIGMFTDFFQRTITDVGAIGPDRARGGLYLILPPDYTGPVPGGYFTVKSPTYNVFLFFRTIMAKGQGKPDPAPAVKNAETTRVYPLYAVEKDVKPMSFPDGSAKRIDMMYPVDKTYWSKLKAFVDYEPVGAIEPETRGVLASIGIVKGQPFKPTARQEELLQKAVTTAPKMIMANRQLGRPDGRNLYYKDRQYETTWSGATSDWMQESYLDIDQRAAFFQIAYSSAPAMTMHTTGAGSKYPFTVRDKDGNFLNGSNTYKMRLPAGIPAELFWAVTAYNITDGTMPEAAQLMPSTNSYYDIPKQSDGSIEIWFAPTKPNGVVDAAFIQTVPGRNFLATV
;
A
#
# COMPACT_ATOMS: atom_id res chain seq x y z
N MET A 1 57.09 -4.98 -24.88
CA MET A 1 58.47 -5.46 -24.69
C MET A 1 58.44 -6.95 -24.42
N PRO A 2 59.05 -7.80 -25.27
CA PRO A 2 59.03 -9.24 -25.07
C PRO A 2 60.23 -9.68 -24.27
N ILE A 3 60.02 -10.54 -23.26
CA ILE A 3 61.08 -11.16 -22.46
C ILE A 3 61.51 -12.44 -23.20
N ARG A 4 62.77 -12.47 -23.61
CA ARG A 4 63.45 -13.61 -24.25
C ARG A 4 63.88 -14.62 -23.20
N ARG A 5 63.63 -15.91 -23.50
CA ARG A 5 64.22 -17.04 -22.77
C ARG A 5 65.61 -17.31 -23.26
N THR A 6 66.58 -17.48 -22.37
CA THR A 6 67.89 -18.02 -22.69
C THR A 6 68.03 -19.37 -21.96
N CYS A 7 68.28 -20.39 -22.76
CA CYS A 7 68.72 -21.71 -22.26
C CYS A 7 70.22 -21.71 -21.99
N VAL A 8 70.67 -22.25 -20.87
CA VAL A 8 72.03 -22.70 -20.71
C VAL A 8 72.00 -24.14 -20.23
N ALA A 9 72.59 -25.01 -21.05
CA ALA A 9 72.88 -26.39 -20.72
C ALA A 9 74.25 -26.52 -20.05
N ALA A 10 74.37 -27.29 -19.01
CA ALA A 10 75.63 -27.84 -18.56
C ALA A 10 75.46 -29.25 -17.99
N ALA A 11 76.15 -30.20 -18.58
CA ALA A 11 76.27 -31.58 -18.17
C ALA A 11 77.42 -31.77 -17.18
N ALA A 12 77.24 -32.66 -16.19
CA ALA A 12 78.28 -33.66 -15.82
C ALA A 12 77.89 -34.47 -14.57
N ALA A 13 77.72 -35.76 -14.76
CA ALA A 13 78.47 -36.94 -14.21
C ALA A 13 78.10 -37.41 -12.81
N LEU A 14 77.55 -38.58 -12.81
CA LEU A 14 77.56 -39.79 -11.90
C LEU A 14 78.11 -39.66 -10.46
N ALA A 15 77.21 -40.01 -9.52
CA ALA A 15 77.56 -40.90 -8.39
C ALA A 15 76.29 -41.72 -8.03
N LEU A 16 76.34 -43.03 -8.21
CA LEU A 16 75.37 -44.03 -7.77
C LEU A 16 75.49 -44.19 -6.26
N LEU A 17 74.50 -43.77 -5.52
CA LEU A 17 74.19 -44.30 -4.16
C LEU A 17 72.70 -44.48 -4.07
N GLY A 18 72.28 -45.74 -3.93
CA GLY A 18 70.89 -46.12 -3.83
C GLY A 18 70.16 -45.43 -2.64
N LEU A 19 69.26 -44.58 -2.96
CA LEU A 19 68.26 -44.07 -2.08
C LEU A 19 66.92 -44.58 -2.58
N VAL A 20 66.26 -45.42 -1.76
CA VAL A 20 64.85 -45.82 -1.92
C VAL A 20 64.03 -44.54 -2.03
N PRO A 21 63.23 -44.34 -3.08
CA PRO A 21 62.37 -43.17 -3.11
C PRO A 21 61.32 -43.35 -2.02
N ALA A 22 61.41 -42.53 -0.97
CA ALA A 22 60.29 -42.28 -0.10
C ALA A 22 59.13 -41.79 -1.01
N ALA A 23 58.12 -42.62 -1.18
CA ALA A 23 56.88 -42.23 -1.85
C ALA A 23 56.36 -41.02 -1.09
N GLN A 24 56.63 -39.80 -1.60
CA GLN A 24 55.92 -38.64 -1.18
C GLN A 24 54.43 -38.87 -1.50
N ALA A 25 53.68 -39.24 -0.49
CA ALA A 25 52.20 -39.21 -0.60
C ALA A 25 51.85 -37.79 -1.05
N GLN A 26 51.51 -37.67 -2.33
CA GLN A 26 50.94 -36.43 -2.86
C GLN A 26 49.67 -36.17 -2.05
N GLN A 27 49.79 -35.27 -1.07
CA GLN A 27 48.60 -34.75 -0.38
C GLN A 27 47.67 -34.20 -1.45
N GLN A 28 46.49 -34.82 -1.57
CA GLN A 28 45.45 -34.29 -2.49
C GLN A 28 45.16 -32.86 -2.06
N PRO A 29 45.09 -31.93 -3.02
CA PRO A 29 44.80 -30.54 -2.70
C PRO A 29 43.44 -30.45 -1.98
N VAL A 30 43.43 -29.71 -0.87
CA VAL A 30 42.20 -29.44 -0.12
C VAL A 30 41.33 -28.58 -0.96
N THR A 31 40.23 -29.13 -1.48
CA THR A 31 39.22 -28.43 -2.27
C THR A 31 38.08 -27.98 -1.39
N SER A 32 37.68 -26.69 -1.43
CA SER A 32 36.55 -26.22 -0.65
C SER A 32 35.25 -26.89 -1.14
N PRO A 33 34.28 -27.14 -0.23
CA PRO A 33 32.98 -27.67 -0.61
C PRO A 33 32.29 -26.80 -1.68
N LEU A 34 32.43 -25.47 -1.59
CA LEU A 34 31.87 -24.51 -2.55
C LEU A 34 32.46 -24.71 -3.95
N MET A 35 33.79 -24.93 -4.08
CA MET A 35 34.45 -25.17 -5.36
C MET A 35 33.97 -26.47 -6.02
N LYS A 36 33.66 -27.51 -5.20
CA LYS A 36 33.06 -28.76 -5.71
C LYS A 36 31.62 -28.58 -6.16
N GLN A 37 30.85 -27.73 -5.46
CA GLN A 37 29.45 -27.45 -5.75
C GLN A 37 29.28 -26.53 -6.98
N ILE A 38 30.15 -25.53 -7.14
CA ILE A 38 30.08 -24.57 -8.22
C ILE A 38 31.13 -24.95 -9.28
N ASN A 39 30.70 -25.67 -10.30
CA ASN A 39 31.37 -25.90 -11.56
C ASN A 39 32.86 -26.31 -11.43
N ASN A 40 33.23 -27.04 -10.35
CA ASN A 40 34.60 -27.52 -10.07
C ASN A 40 35.68 -26.46 -10.15
N GLY A 41 35.39 -25.20 -9.77
CA GLY A 41 36.33 -24.08 -9.76
C GLY A 41 36.51 -23.39 -11.14
N ASN A 42 35.69 -23.74 -12.11
CA ASN A 42 35.68 -23.08 -13.43
C ASN A 42 34.57 -21.98 -13.47
N TRP A 43 34.62 -21.14 -14.48
CA TRP A 43 33.53 -20.26 -14.83
C TRP A 43 32.32 -21.08 -15.30
N LEU A 44 31.11 -20.52 -15.09
CA LEU A 44 29.88 -21.07 -15.63
C LEU A 44 29.90 -21.10 -17.15
N ASP A 45 29.15 -22.02 -17.75
CA ASP A 45 28.85 -21.94 -19.17
C ASP A 45 28.22 -20.57 -19.49
N PRO A 46 28.61 -19.92 -20.60
CA PRO A 46 28.09 -18.59 -20.95
C PRO A 46 26.57 -18.49 -21.01
N LYS A 47 25.87 -19.52 -21.51
CA LYS A 47 24.40 -19.55 -21.58
C LYS A 47 23.77 -19.71 -20.21
N GLU A 48 24.37 -20.54 -19.37
CA GLU A 48 23.95 -20.69 -17.99
C GLU A 48 24.11 -19.36 -17.22
N ALA A 49 25.26 -18.69 -17.36
CA ALA A 49 25.53 -17.39 -16.76
C ALA A 49 24.53 -16.32 -17.20
N GLU A 50 24.18 -16.27 -18.49
CA GLU A 50 23.14 -15.36 -19.01
C GLU A 50 21.77 -15.68 -18.40
N SER A 51 21.39 -16.96 -18.37
CA SER A 51 20.09 -17.39 -17.80
C SER A 51 19.95 -17.03 -16.32
N LEU A 52 21.02 -17.26 -15.53
CA LEU A 52 21.02 -16.91 -14.11
C LEU A 52 21.02 -15.41 -13.88
N ARG A 53 21.68 -14.63 -14.73
CA ARG A 53 21.63 -13.17 -14.70
C ARG A 53 20.22 -12.63 -15.00
N ASP A 54 19.52 -13.21 -15.97
CA ASP A 54 18.13 -12.87 -16.29
C ASP A 54 17.21 -13.21 -15.14
N GLU A 55 17.39 -14.37 -14.51
CA GLU A 55 16.61 -14.75 -13.32
C GLU A 55 16.88 -13.80 -12.16
N LEU A 56 18.13 -13.41 -11.91
CA LEU A 56 18.46 -12.43 -10.89
C LEU A 56 17.79 -11.08 -11.16
N TYR A 57 17.83 -10.61 -12.42
CA TYR A 57 17.15 -9.38 -12.83
C TYR A 57 15.64 -9.45 -12.57
N TYR A 58 15.01 -10.56 -12.94
CA TYR A 58 13.60 -10.80 -12.71
C TYR A 58 13.24 -10.80 -11.21
N GLN A 59 14.01 -11.49 -10.38
CA GLN A 59 13.80 -11.51 -8.92
C GLN A 59 13.94 -10.10 -8.32
N ARG A 60 14.91 -9.30 -8.77
CA ARG A 60 15.07 -7.90 -8.37
C ARG A 60 13.88 -7.04 -8.80
N ALA A 61 13.34 -7.27 -9.98
CA ALA A 61 12.13 -6.58 -10.45
C ALA A 61 10.91 -6.95 -9.59
N VAL A 62 10.69 -8.22 -9.25
CA VAL A 62 9.63 -8.65 -8.34
C VAL A 62 9.79 -8.00 -6.96
N HIS A 63 11.00 -7.99 -6.42
CA HIS A 63 11.28 -7.34 -5.13
C HIS A 63 11.01 -5.82 -5.20
N ALA A 64 11.50 -5.14 -6.25
CA ALA A 64 11.24 -3.73 -6.47
C ALA A 64 9.74 -3.43 -6.58
N TYR A 65 8.98 -4.26 -7.30
CA TYR A 65 7.53 -4.14 -7.41
C TYR A 65 6.86 -4.13 -6.03
N MET A 66 7.12 -5.15 -5.23
CA MET A 66 6.47 -5.30 -3.91
C MET A 66 6.88 -4.18 -2.95
N THR A 67 8.15 -3.78 -2.95
CA THR A 67 8.69 -2.75 -2.06
C THR A 67 8.16 -1.36 -2.40
N MET A 68 7.99 -1.06 -3.70
CA MET A 68 7.56 0.25 -4.17
C MET A 68 6.03 0.36 -4.39
N LEU A 69 5.30 -0.73 -4.15
CA LEU A 69 3.84 -0.76 -4.30
C LEU A 69 3.10 0.34 -3.49
N PRO A 70 3.47 0.68 -2.24
CA PRO A 70 2.85 1.78 -1.52
C PRO A 70 2.91 3.12 -2.27
N ALA A 71 4.08 3.42 -2.86
CA ALA A 71 4.26 4.65 -3.63
C ALA A 71 3.45 4.64 -4.93
N LEU A 72 3.48 3.52 -5.67
CA LEU A 72 2.71 3.38 -6.92
C LEU A 72 1.20 3.41 -6.68
N ASN A 73 0.74 2.89 -5.54
CA ASN A 73 -0.65 2.98 -5.11
C ASN A 73 -1.05 4.47 -4.95
N THR A 74 -0.28 5.27 -4.22
CA THR A 74 -0.55 6.72 -4.07
C THR A 74 -0.46 7.47 -5.41
N ILE A 75 0.51 7.13 -6.26
CA ILE A 75 0.66 7.72 -7.60
C ILE A 75 -0.56 7.42 -8.46
N GLY A 76 -1.08 6.18 -8.44
CA GLY A 76 -2.31 5.82 -9.15
C GLY A 76 -3.50 6.66 -8.68
N MET A 77 -3.67 6.79 -7.36
CA MET A 77 -4.72 7.61 -6.78
C MET A 77 -4.60 9.09 -7.18
N ARG A 78 -3.40 9.67 -7.11
CA ARG A 78 -3.13 11.04 -7.56
C ARG A 78 -3.47 11.22 -9.03
N ASP A 79 -2.91 10.38 -9.87
CA ASP A 79 -3.04 10.52 -11.34
C ASP A 79 -4.50 10.42 -11.79
N GLY A 80 -5.28 9.50 -11.19
CA GLY A 80 -6.71 9.37 -11.47
C GLY A 80 -7.52 10.56 -10.97
N SER A 81 -7.21 11.05 -9.76
CA SER A 81 -7.85 12.23 -9.19
C SER A 81 -7.54 13.49 -10.00
N GLU A 82 -6.27 13.76 -10.27
CA GLU A 82 -5.85 14.97 -11.02
C GLU A 82 -6.31 14.97 -12.48
N LYS A 83 -6.37 13.80 -13.11
CA LYS A 83 -6.96 13.65 -14.45
C LYS A 83 -8.43 14.06 -14.46
N THR A 84 -9.15 13.80 -13.37
CA THR A 84 -10.61 14.04 -13.30
C THR A 84 -10.95 15.44 -12.82
N PHE A 85 -10.19 15.98 -11.86
CA PHE A 85 -10.53 17.20 -11.13
C PHE A 85 -9.53 18.34 -11.34
N GLY A 86 -8.37 18.06 -11.94
CA GLY A 86 -7.21 18.94 -11.94
C GLY A 86 -6.36 18.78 -10.68
N GLY A 87 -5.12 19.26 -10.75
CA GLY A 87 -4.16 19.23 -9.64
C GLY A 87 -3.92 20.62 -9.03
N GLY A 88 -3.30 20.63 -7.86
CA GLY A 88 -2.88 21.83 -7.15
C GLY A 88 -3.33 21.85 -5.70
N TYR A 89 -2.61 22.61 -4.87
CA TYR A 89 -2.86 22.66 -3.42
C TYR A 89 -4.30 23.11 -3.07
N ASN A 90 -4.96 23.83 -3.95
CA ASN A 90 -6.30 24.38 -3.74
C ASN A 90 -7.43 23.49 -4.30
N VAL A 91 -7.13 22.32 -4.83
CA VAL A 91 -8.13 21.35 -5.34
C VAL A 91 -8.30 20.23 -4.33
N LEU A 92 -9.48 20.13 -3.72
CA LEU A 92 -9.82 19.11 -2.74
C LEU A 92 -11.11 18.40 -3.14
N PRO A 93 -11.07 17.34 -3.95
CA PRO A 93 -12.22 16.54 -4.28
C PRO A 93 -12.92 15.98 -3.03
N ILE A 94 -14.25 16.04 -3.02
CA ILE A 94 -15.09 15.51 -1.95
C ILE A 94 -16.14 14.59 -2.58
N TRP A 95 -16.32 13.38 -2.05
CA TRP A 95 -17.39 12.46 -2.46
C TRP A 95 -18.67 12.81 -1.69
N LYS A 96 -19.37 13.86 -2.16
CA LYS A 96 -20.48 14.52 -1.44
C LYS A 96 -21.71 13.65 -1.23
N GLN A 97 -21.89 12.63 -2.10
CA GLN A 97 -22.97 11.62 -2.00
C GLN A 97 -22.45 10.24 -1.57
N ARG A 98 -21.28 10.20 -0.91
CA ARG A 98 -20.53 8.97 -0.58
C ARG A 98 -19.78 8.39 -1.80
N MET A 99 -18.83 7.55 -1.52
CA MET A 99 -18.08 6.82 -2.55
C MET A 99 -18.78 5.50 -2.86
N ASP A 100 -18.77 5.09 -4.13
CA ASP A 100 -19.36 3.84 -4.61
C ASP A 100 -18.43 3.13 -5.61
N SER A 101 -18.88 2.01 -6.17
CA SER A 101 -18.09 1.16 -7.07
C SER A 101 -17.64 1.85 -8.36
N ARG A 102 -18.15 3.02 -8.69
CA ARG A 102 -17.70 3.81 -9.85
C ARG A 102 -16.37 4.50 -9.61
N THR A 103 -15.98 4.71 -8.36
CA THR A 103 -14.61 5.12 -8.00
C THR A 103 -13.77 3.87 -7.78
N GLN A 104 -12.93 3.54 -8.76
CA GLN A 104 -11.99 2.42 -8.69
C GLN A 104 -10.78 2.85 -7.87
N VAL A 105 -10.78 2.51 -6.60
CA VAL A 105 -9.70 2.73 -5.62
C VAL A 105 -9.70 1.56 -4.66
N PRO A 106 -8.55 1.13 -4.09
CA PRO A 106 -8.53 0.01 -3.16
C PRO A 106 -9.32 0.31 -1.87
N THR A 107 -10.15 -0.61 -1.40
CA THR A 107 -10.98 -0.56 -0.18
C THR A 107 -11.56 0.81 0.18
N PRO A 108 -12.36 1.43 -0.72
CA PRO A 108 -13.02 2.68 -0.42
C PRO A 108 -14.10 2.44 0.65
N ASN A 109 -14.22 3.36 1.61
CA ASN A 109 -15.28 3.30 2.61
C ASN A 109 -16.48 4.13 2.16
N ALA A 110 -17.64 3.50 2.00
CA ALA A 110 -18.87 4.18 1.61
C ALA A 110 -19.61 4.85 2.80
N ASP A 111 -19.07 4.78 4.01
CA ASP A 111 -19.81 5.10 5.24
C ASP A 111 -19.29 6.38 5.92
N VAL A 112 -18.43 7.12 5.21
CA VAL A 112 -17.90 8.44 5.56
C VAL A 112 -17.87 9.34 4.33
N ILE A 113 -17.72 10.64 4.53
CA ILE A 113 -17.44 11.59 3.45
C ILE A 113 -15.93 11.75 3.32
N TYR A 114 -15.41 11.35 2.17
CA TYR A 114 -13.99 11.48 1.84
C TYR A 114 -13.64 12.82 1.22
N SER A 115 -12.51 13.38 1.67
CA SER A 115 -11.81 14.50 1.04
C SER A 115 -10.36 14.10 0.84
N MET A 116 -9.87 14.11 -0.39
CA MET A 116 -8.52 13.66 -0.74
C MET A 116 -7.82 14.65 -1.66
N SER A 117 -6.58 15.01 -1.35
CA SER A 117 -5.74 15.87 -2.18
C SER A 117 -4.29 15.42 -2.17
N TYR A 118 -3.56 15.79 -3.21
CA TYR A 118 -2.14 15.46 -3.39
C TYR A 118 -1.36 16.76 -3.48
N LEU A 119 -0.61 17.07 -2.42
CA LEU A 119 0.14 18.31 -2.29
C LEU A 119 1.55 18.10 -2.86
N ASP A 120 2.09 19.15 -3.50
CA ASP A 120 3.44 19.13 -4.08
C ASP A 120 4.29 20.23 -3.42
N LEU A 121 5.03 19.86 -2.38
CA LEU A 121 5.87 20.76 -1.62
C LEU A 121 7.11 21.26 -2.38
N LYS A 122 7.51 20.56 -3.45
CA LYS A 122 8.63 21.02 -4.31
C LYS A 122 8.20 22.21 -5.16
N LYS A 123 6.96 22.18 -5.62
CA LYS A 123 6.37 23.20 -6.46
C LYS A 123 5.85 24.39 -5.65
N ASP A 124 5.12 24.10 -4.57
CA ASP A 124 4.33 25.11 -3.84
C ASP A 124 5.03 25.59 -2.55
N GLY A 125 6.16 24.96 -2.17
CA GLY A 125 6.88 25.25 -0.93
C GLY A 125 6.14 24.73 0.32
N PRO A 126 6.44 25.30 1.50
CA PRO A 126 5.73 25.01 2.74
C PRO A 126 4.24 25.34 2.62
N LEU A 127 3.37 24.38 2.94
CA LEU A 127 1.92 24.54 2.86
C LEU A 127 1.29 24.55 4.25
N VAL A 128 0.34 25.45 4.45
CA VAL A 128 -0.54 25.47 5.60
C VAL A 128 -1.86 24.80 5.23
N VAL A 129 -2.28 23.82 6.02
CA VAL A 129 -3.60 23.19 5.91
C VAL A 129 -4.41 23.52 7.16
N LYS A 130 -5.50 24.27 7.00
CA LYS A 130 -6.52 24.44 8.03
C LYS A 130 -7.44 23.23 7.99
N ALA A 131 -7.23 22.31 8.91
CA ALA A 131 -8.06 21.12 9.07
C ALA A 131 -9.37 21.45 9.82
N PRO A 132 -10.52 20.93 9.39
CA PRO A 132 -11.77 21.08 10.10
C PRO A 132 -11.75 20.33 11.45
N ALA A 133 -12.58 20.74 12.38
CA ALA A 133 -12.85 19.96 13.59
C ALA A 133 -13.64 18.68 13.26
N ASN A 134 -13.56 17.68 14.13
CA ASN A 134 -14.32 16.42 14.04
C ASN A 134 -14.11 15.65 12.72
N VAL A 135 -12.90 15.67 12.19
CA VAL A 135 -12.48 14.78 11.10
C VAL A 135 -11.60 13.66 11.64
N ILE A 136 -11.55 12.55 10.94
CA ILE A 136 -10.56 11.49 11.12
C ILE A 136 -9.69 11.51 9.88
N GLY A 137 -8.44 11.91 10.01
CA GLY A 137 -7.59 12.10 8.86
C GLY A 137 -6.12 11.93 9.16
N MET A 138 -5.33 12.14 8.10
CA MET A 138 -3.89 12.06 8.19
C MET A 138 -3.23 12.82 7.04
N PHE A 139 -1.97 13.14 7.25
CA PHE A 139 -1.02 13.42 6.17
C PHE A 139 -0.05 12.26 6.07
N THR A 140 0.14 11.72 4.89
CA THR A 140 1.17 10.72 4.63
C THR A 140 2.14 11.21 3.58
N ASP A 141 3.36 10.67 3.61
CA ASP A 141 4.25 10.77 2.46
C ASP A 141 3.73 9.87 1.32
N PHE A 142 4.38 9.90 0.16
CA PHE A 142 3.94 9.09 -0.97
C PHE A 142 4.26 7.59 -0.86
N PHE A 143 5.00 7.17 0.18
CA PHE A 143 5.06 5.76 0.57
C PHE A 143 3.93 5.37 1.54
N GLN A 144 3.00 6.29 1.78
CA GLN A 144 1.90 6.17 2.74
C GLN A 144 2.38 5.95 4.18
N ARG A 145 3.60 6.41 4.51
CA ARG A 145 4.07 6.50 5.88
C ARG A 145 3.42 7.73 6.53
N THR A 146 2.88 7.57 7.71
CA THR A 146 2.17 8.66 8.40
C THR A 146 3.15 9.76 8.79
N ILE A 147 2.88 10.99 8.31
CA ILE A 147 3.55 12.19 8.76
C ILE A 147 2.91 12.66 10.07
N THR A 148 1.58 12.72 10.12
CA THR A 148 0.80 12.99 11.33
C THR A 148 -0.66 12.58 11.14
N ASP A 149 -1.31 12.15 12.21
CA ASP A 149 -2.76 12.02 12.26
C ASP A 149 -3.42 13.41 12.43
N VAL A 150 -4.69 13.51 12.01
CA VAL A 150 -5.59 14.66 12.21
C VAL A 150 -6.87 14.13 12.86
N GLY A 151 -7.36 14.81 13.88
CA GLY A 151 -8.55 14.37 14.62
C GLY A 151 -8.20 13.87 16.02
N ALA A 152 -8.99 12.96 16.57
CA ALA A 152 -8.89 12.54 17.98
C ALA A 152 -7.49 12.03 18.39
N ILE A 153 -6.80 11.37 17.49
CA ILE A 153 -5.43 10.83 17.69
C ILE A 153 -4.36 11.88 17.31
N GLY A 154 -4.72 12.83 16.46
CA GLY A 154 -3.81 13.90 16.03
C GLY A 154 -3.53 14.93 17.12
N PRO A 155 -2.56 15.80 16.89
CA PRO A 155 -2.20 16.87 17.83
C PRO A 155 -3.35 17.86 18.08
N ASP A 156 -4.29 17.99 17.14
CA ASP A 156 -5.47 18.86 17.24
C ASP A 156 -6.58 18.29 18.15
N ARG A 157 -6.52 17.00 18.51
CA ARG A 157 -7.50 16.31 19.36
C ARG A 157 -8.95 16.58 18.93
N ALA A 158 -9.22 16.41 17.64
CA ALA A 158 -10.50 16.63 16.97
C ALA A 158 -11.02 18.09 16.99
N ARG A 159 -10.24 19.05 17.44
CA ARG A 159 -10.64 20.47 17.46
C ARG A 159 -10.37 21.17 16.12
N GLY A 160 -9.69 20.49 15.20
CA GLY A 160 -9.14 21.08 14.00
C GLY A 160 -7.96 22.01 14.31
N GLY A 161 -7.39 22.62 13.29
CA GLY A 161 -6.26 23.52 13.49
C GLY A 161 -5.45 23.78 12.23
N LEU A 162 -4.36 24.50 12.41
CA LEU A 162 -3.45 24.88 11.33
C LEU A 162 -2.25 23.93 11.35
N TYR A 163 -2.12 23.12 10.31
CA TYR A 163 -0.99 22.23 10.09
C TYR A 163 -0.02 22.89 9.11
N LEU A 164 1.24 23.02 9.50
CA LEU A 164 2.31 23.48 8.62
C LEU A 164 3.12 22.29 8.15
N ILE A 165 3.08 22.03 6.85
CA ILE A 165 3.78 20.90 6.22
C ILE A 165 4.99 21.43 5.48
N LEU A 166 6.18 21.03 5.95
CA LEU A 166 7.46 21.47 5.43
C LEU A 166 8.02 20.47 4.40
N PRO A 167 8.63 20.94 3.30
CA PRO A 167 9.39 20.11 2.39
C PRO A 167 10.56 19.40 3.08
N PRO A 168 11.06 18.29 2.53
CA PRO A 168 12.17 17.54 3.13
C PRO A 168 13.48 18.32 3.25
N ASP A 169 13.73 19.25 2.36
CA ASP A 169 14.92 20.11 2.30
C ASP A 169 14.71 21.52 2.86
N TYR A 170 13.57 21.78 3.50
CA TYR A 170 13.28 23.11 4.05
C TYR A 170 14.23 23.48 5.19
N THR A 171 14.83 24.67 5.07
CA THR A 171 15.77 25.28 6.03
C THR A 171 15.37 26.69 6.46
N GLY A 172 14.22 27.18 5.98
CA GLY A 172 13.71 28.50 6.29
C GLY A 172 13.14 28.63 7.73
N PRO A 173 12.71 29.83 8.13
CA PRO A 173 12.12 30.06 9.43
C PRO A 173 10.80 29.31 9.60
N VAL A 174 10.56 28.81 10.81
CA VAL A 174 9.31 28.11 11.17
C VAL A 174 8.56 29.00 12.16
N PRO A 175 7.46 29.64 11.74
CA PRO A 175 6.67 30.47 12.64
C PRO A 175 5.89 29.61 13.63
N GLY A 176 5.60 30.17 14.81
CA GLY A 176 4.75 29.53 15.81
C GLY A 176 3.27 29.53 15.44
N GLY A 177 2.45 28.78 16.20
CA GLY A 177 0.99 28.74 16.03
C GLY A 177 0.49 27.64 15.10
N TYR A 178 1.37 26.75 14.64
CA TYR A 178 1.04 25.63 13.77
C TYR A 178 1.39 24.28 14.42
N PHE A 179 0.66 23.26 14.06
CA PHE A 179 1.14 21.88 14.20
C PHE A 179 2.12 21.63 13.06
N THR A 180 3.41 21.85 13.33
CA THR A 180 4.46 21.79 12.30
C THR A 180 4.98 20.38 12.14
N VAL A 181 5.01 19.89 10.90
CA VAL A 181 5.56 18.57 10.51
C VAL A 181 6.44 18.72 9.27
N LYS A 182 7.44 17.87 9.15
CA LYS A 182 8.34 17.81 7.99
C LYS A 182 8.09 16.53 7.23
N SER A 183 7.77 16.64 5.95
CA SER A 183 7.57 15.48 5.08
C SER A 183 8.92 14.89 4.64
N PRO A 184 9.07 13.55 4.57
CA PRO A 184 10.23 12.93 3.96
C PRO A 184 10.19 12.91 2.42
N THR A 185 9.04 13.19 1.81
CA THR A 185 8.84 13.33 0.35
C THR A 185 8.33 14.71 -0.01
N TYR A 186 8.57 15.15 -1.27
CA TYR A 186 7.98 16.39 -1.78
C TYR A 186 6.47 16.27 -1.98
N ASN A 187 6.03 15.09 -2.44
CA ASN A 187 4.60 14.82 -2.55
C ASN A 187 4.02 14.35 -1.22
N VAL A 188 2.85 14.89 -0.87
CA VAL A 188 2.13 14.56 0.38
C VAL A 188 0.68 14.24 0.05
N PHE A 189 0.17 13.15 0.62
CA PHE A 189 -1.23 12.80 0.54
C PHE A 189 -1.98 13.37 1.74
N LEU A 190 -2.95 14.24 1.47
CA LEU A 190 -3.92 14.78 2.42
C LEU A 190 -5.20 13.95 2.33
N PHE A 191 -5.59 13.37 3.45
CA PHE A 191 -6.74 12.50 3.51
C PHE A 191 -7.60 12.77 4.73
N PHE A 192 -8.86 13.18 4.53
CA PHE A 192 -9.84 13.36 5.59
C PHE A 192 -11.09 12.51 5.37
N ARG A 193 -11.61 11.98 6.47
CA ARG A 193 -12.89 11.29 6.59
C ARG A 193 -13.77 12.10 7.53
N THR A 194 -14.87 12.61 7.04
CA THR A 194 -15.83 13.33 7.86
C THR A 194 -17.02 12.41 8.16
N ILE A 195 -17.32 12.26 9.44
CA ILE A 195 -18.39 11.36 9.92
C ILE A 195 -19.75 11.95 9.55
N MET A 196 -20.58 11.12 8.94
CA MET A 196 -21.96 11.49 8.60
C MET A 196 -22.86 11.58 9.81
N ALA A 197 -23.96 12.30 9.71
CA ALA A 197 -25.03 12.25 10.67
C ALA A 197 -25.98 11.06 10.39
N LYS A 198 -26.69 10.60 11.42
CA LYS A 198 -27.83 9.72 11.23
C LYS A 198 -29.05 10.59 10.91
N GLY A 199 -29.56 10.44 9.69
CA GLY A 199 -30.84 11.04 9.27
C GLY A 199 -32.03 10.18 9.69
N GLN A 200 -33.13 10.28 8.96
CA GLN A 200 -34.33 9.48 9.19
C GLN A 200 -34.13 8.03 8.67
N GLY A 201 -33.51 7.19 9.51
CA GLY A 201 -33.27 5.77 9.21
C GLY A 201 -32.23 5.50 8.11
N LYS A 202 -31.40 6.49 7.75
CA LYS A 202 -30.35 6.40 6.70
C LYS A 202 -29.21 7.41 6.98
N PRO A 203 -28.02 7.23 6.37
CA PRO A 203 -26.95 8.20 6.48
C PRO A 203 -27.34 9.58 5.90
N ASP A 204 -26.95 10.65 6.60
CA ASP A 204 -27.06 12.04 6.10
C ASP A 204 -25.65 12.61 5.86
N PRO A 205 -25.24 12.79 4.60
CA PRO A 205 -23.94 13.34 4.24
C PRO A 205 -23.84 14.87 4.38
N ALA A 206 -24.93 15.60 4.39
CA ALA A 206 -24.92 17.05 4.22
C ALA A 206 -24.13 17.80 5.29
N PRO A 207 -24.24 17.50 6.61
CA PRO A 207 -23.41 18.14 7.63
C PRO A 207 -21.91 17.85 7.45
N ALA A 208 -21.57 16.61 7.05
CA ALA A 208 -20.19 16.19 6.81
C ALA A 208 -19.57 16.91 5.62
N VAL A 209 -20.31 17.07 4.53
CA VAL A 209 -19.87 17.82 3.35
C VAL A 209 -19.62 19.28 3.71
N LYS A 210 -20.57 19.92 4.41
CA LYS A 210 -20.41 21.33 4.87
C LYS A 210 -19.17 21.50 5.75
N ASN A 211 -18.88 20.54 6.62
CA ASN A 211 -17.68 20.57 7.45
C ASN A 211 -16.41 20.41 6.60
N ALA A 212 -16.36 19.43 5.68
CA ALA A 212 -15.22 19.19 4.80
C ALA A 212 -14.89 20.42 3.93
N GLU A 213 -15.88 21.17 3.45
CA GLU A 213 -15.71 22.39 2.65
C GLU A 213 -15.14 23.58 3.45
N THR A 214 -14.98 23.44 4.77
CA THR A 214 -14.27 24.45 5.59
C THR A 214 -12.75 24.31 5.52
N THR A 215 -12.23 23.23 4.93
CA THR A 215 -10.78 23.04 4.72
C THR A 215 -10.20 24.18 3.89
N ARG A 216 -9.01 24.67 4.28
CA ARG A 216 -8.23 25.63 3.50
C ARG A 216 -6.80 25.14 3.35
N VAL A 217 -6.23 25.33 2.18
CA VAL A 217 -4.81 25.03 1.90
C VAL A 217 -4.21 26.26 1.22
N TYR A 218 -3.06 26.69 1.68
CA TYR A 218 -2.36 27.85 1.11
C TYR A 218 -0.86 27.78 1.40
N PRO A 219 -0.01 28.37 0.52
CA PRO A 219 1.43 28.49 0.79
C PRO A 219 1.70 29.39 2.01
N LEU A 220 2.66 29.01 2.85
CA LEU A 220 2.98 29.70 4.11
C LEU A 220 3.25 31.22 3.93
N TYR A 221 3.93 31.58 2.84
CA TYR A 221 4.34 32.96 2.59
C TYR A 221 3.52 33.66 1.51
N ALA A 222 2.42 33.06 1.07
CA ALA A 222 1.55 33.74 0.11
C ALA A 222 0.84 34.93 0.76
N VAL A 223 0.83 36.07 0.07
CA VAL A 223 -0.04 37.18 0.44
C VAL A 223 -1.48 36.83 0.06
N GLU A 224 -2.45 37.28 0.83
CA GLU A 224 -3.87 36.85 0.71
C GLU A 224 -4.42 36.96 -0.73
N LYS A 225 -4.08 38.05 -1.46
CA LYS A 225 -4.50 38.24 -2.87
C LYS A 225 -3.98 37.19 -3.84
N ASP A 226 -2.89 36.51 -3.50
CA ASP A 226 -2.25 35.50 -4.38
C ASP A 226 -2.66 34.06 -3.99
N VAL A 227 -3.41 33.88 -2.90
CA VAL A 227 -3.95 32.59 -2.50
C VAL A 227 -5.10 32.19 -3.42
N LYS A 228 -4.96 31.07 -4.11
CA LYS A 228 -6.03 30.55 -4.96
C LYS A 228 -7.21 30.13 -4.09
N PRO A 229 -8.44 30.46 -4.50
CA PRO A 229 -9.63 29.97 -3.81
C PRO A 229 -9.70 28.45 -3.85
N MET A 230 -10.18 27.83 -2.77
CA MET A 230 -10.38 26.39 -2.72
C MET A 230 -11.47 25.94 -3.70
N SER A 231 -11.20 24.85 -4.39
CA SER A 231 -12.15 24.14 -5.24
C SER A 231 -12.49 22.79 -4.60
N PHE A 232 -13.79 22.51 -4.48
CA PHE A 232 -14.32 21.28 -3.88
C PHE A 232 -15.17 20.51 -4.90
N PRO A 233 -14.54 19.93 -5.96
CA PRO A 233 -15.28 19.16 -6.95
C PRO A 233 -15.91 17.92 -6.34
N ASP A 234 -17.11 17.57 -6.78
CA ASP A 234 -17.79 16.36 -6.33
C ASP A 234 -17.29 15.13 -7.11
N GLY A 235 -16.75 14.16 -6.36
CA GLY A 235 -16.30 12.87 -6.87
C GLY A 235 -17.43 11.83 -6.97
N SER A 236 -18.57 12.09 -6.35
CA SER A 236 -19.68 11.14 -6.32
C SER A 236 -20.26 10.92 -7.71
N ALA A 237 -20.73 9.70 -7.97
CA ALA A 237 -21.36 9.30 -9.22
C ALA A 237 -20.46 9.40 -10.47
N LYS A 238 -19.18 9.72 -10.33
CA LYS A 238 -18.22 9.74 -11.44
C LYS A 238 -17.49 8.41 -11.54
N ARG A 239 -17.25 7.95 -12.78
CA ARG A 239 -16.30 6.84 -13.01
C ARG A 239 -14.88 7.42 -12.98
N ILE A 240 -14.13 7.02 -11.96
CA ILE A 240 -12.78 7.49 -11.71
C ILE A 240 -11.89 6.26 -11.49
N ASP A 241 -10.84 6.15 -12.30
CA ASP A 241 -9.81 5.13 -12.10
C ASP A 241 -8.65 5.75 -11.31
N MET A 242 -8.52 5.31 -10.06
CA MET A 242 -7.47 5.72 -9.12
C MET A 242 -6.56 4.54 -8.77
N MET A 243 -6.56 3.49 -9.59
CA MET A 243 -5.74 2.31 -9.38
C MET A 243 -4.29 2.54 -9.81
N TYR A 244 -3.38 1.84 -9.18
CA TYR A 244 -1.98 1.80 -9.61
C TYR A 244 -1.85 1.02 -10.93
N PRO A 245 -0.81 1.31 -11.75
CA PRO A 245 -0.64 0.64 -13.03
C PRO A 245 -0.30 -0.86 -12.83
N VAL A 246 -0.90 -1.70 -13.69
CA VAL A 246 -0.72 -3.16 -13.69
C VAL A 246 -0.02 -3.66 -14.96
N ASP A 247 0.60 -2.76 -15.69
CA ASP A 247 1.33 -3.00 -16.92
C ASP A 247 2.75 -2.38 -16.88
N LYS A 248 3.46 -2.37 -18.00
CA LYS A 248 4.81 -1.82 -18.09
C LYS A 248 4.93 -0.34 -17.69
N THR A 249 3.82 0.41 -17.65
CA THR A 249 3.83 1.81 -17.20
C THR A 249 4.15 1.95 -15.73
N TYR A 250 4.02 0.86 -14.95
CA TYR A 250 4.49 0.78 -13.56
C TYR A 250 5.93 1.29 -13.43
N TRP A 251 6.83 0.79 -14.28
CA TRP A 251 8.25 1.10 -14.20
C TRP A 251 8.58 2.54 -14.61
N SER A 252 7.92 3.08 -15.62
CA SER A 252 8.08 4.47 -16.02
C SER A 252 7.56 5.45 -14.96
N LYS A 253 6.43 5.15 -14.31
CA LYS A 253 5.92 5.93 -13.19
C LYS A 253 6.82 5.83 -11.97
N LEU A 254 7.34 4.64 -11.66
CA LEU A 254 8.33 4.45 -10.60
C LEU A 254 9.60 5.26 -10.88
N LYS A 255 10.11 5.22 -12.12
CA LYS A 255 11.29 6.02 -12.50
C LYS A 255 11.05 7.52 -12.34
N ALA A 256 9.89 8.02 -12.78
CA ALA A 256 9.53 9.43 -12.61
C ALA A 256 9.45 9.83 -11.13
N PHE A 257 8.91 8.96 -10.28
CA PHE A 257 8.87 9.16 -8.84
C PHE A 257 10.27 9.22 -8.21
N VAL A 258 11.15 8.27 -8.56
CA VAL A 258 12.55 8.24 -8.09
C VAL A 258 13.30 9.50 -8.50
N ASP A 259 13.04 10.02 -9.70
CA ASP A 259 13.66 11.26 -10.18
C ASP A 259 13.14 12.50 -9.45
N TYR A 260 11.89 12.49 -9.07
CA TYR A 260 11.24 13.63 -8.44
C TYR A 260 11.60 13.78 -6.97
N GLU A 261 11.46 12.71 -6.20
CA GLU A 261 11.61 12.71 -4.76
C GLU A 261 13.08 12.83 -4.29
N PRO A 262 13.36 13.32 -3.09
CA PRO A 262 14.73 13.41 -2.59
C PRO A 262 15.34 12.01 -2.43
N VAL A 263 16.67 11.92 -2.59
CA VAL A 263 17.40 10.65 -2.47
C VAL A 263 17.13 9.95 -1.13
N GLY A 264 17.04 10.72 -0.04
CA GLY A 264 16.79 10.19 1.31
C GLY A 264 15.37 9.64 1.54
N ALA A 265 14.43 9.84 0.61
CA ALA A 265 13.08 9.26 0.71
C ALA A 265 13.07 7.74 0.56
N ILE A 266 14.08 7.18 -0.12
CA ILE A 266 14.23 5.75 -0.41
C ILE A 266 15.47 5.23 0.29
N GLU A 267 15.32 4.17 1.08
CA GLU A 267 16.42 3.53 1.79
C GLU A 267 17.54 3.05 0.84
N PRO A 268 18.82 3.09 1.26
CA PRO A 268 19.96 2.76 0.39
C PRO A 268 19.88 1.38 -0.24
N GLU A 269 19.44 0.35 0.49
CA GLU A 269 19.28 -1.00 -0.04
C GLU A 269 18.20 -1.07 -1.12
N THR A 270 17.05 -0.44 -0.90
CA THR A 270 15.99 -0.32 -1.92
C THR A 270 16.49 0.40 -3.17
N ARG A 271 17.28 1.47 -3.01
CA ARG A 271 17.93 2.14 -4.16
C ARG A 271 18.87 1.20 -4.90
N GLY A 272 19.59 0.32 -4.19
CA GLY A 272 20.44 -0.72 -4.79
C GLY A 272 19.64 -1.73 -5.61
N VAL A 273 18.50 -2.17 -5.09
CA VAL A 273 17.54 -3.05 -5.82
C VAL A 273 17.03 -2.34 -7.07
N LEU A 274 16.63 -1.09 -6.98
CA LEU A 274 16.18 -0.29 -8.14
C LEU A 274 17.30 -0.09 -9.17
N ALA A 275 18.50 0.21 -8.72
CA ALA A 275 19.67 0.37 -9.60
C ALA A 275 20.00 -0.93 -10.36
N SER A 276 19.84 -2.10 -9.74
CA SER A 276 20.10 -3.39 -10.39
C SER A 276 19.13 -3.70 -11.54
N ILE A 277 17.99 -3.03 -11.60
CA ILE A 277 17.04 -3.10 -12.73
C ILE A 277 17.11 -1.84 -13.63
N GLY A 278 18.10 -0.97 -13.41
CA GLY A 278 18.35 0.22 -14.25
C GLY A 278 17.60 1.48 -13.80
N ILE A 279 16.89 1.47 -12.67
CA ILE A 279 16.21 2.65 -12.15
C ILE A 279 17.13 3.39 -11.17
N VAL A 280 17.81 4.42 -11.68
CA VAL A 280 18.73 5.29 -10.92
C VAL A 280 18.30 6.74 -11.07
N LYS A 281 18.23 7.49 -9.96
CA LYS A 281 17.86 8.91 -9.96
C LYS A 281 18.74 9.72 -10.91
N GLY A 282 18.10 10.50 -11.77
CA GLY A 282 18.79 11.38 -12.73
C GLY A 282 19.45 10.67 -13.91
N GLN A 283 19.41 9.34 -13.99
CA GLN A 283 19.94 8.57 -15.11
C GLN A 283 18.82 8.13 -16.06
N PRO A 284 19.06 8.02 -17.36
CA PRO A 284 18.07 7.49 -18.30
C PRO A 284 17.72 6.03 -17.97
N PHE A 285 16.43 5.70 -17.97
CA PHE A 285 15.94 4.33 -17.87
C PHE A 285 15.69 3.77 -19.27
N LYS A 286 16.60 2.90 -19.72
CA LYS A 286 16.60 2.32 -21.07
C LYS A 286 16.82 0.81 -21.02
N PRO A 287 15.83 0.02 -20.58
CA PRO A 287 15.95 -1.42 -20.56
C PRO A 287 16.09 -1.99 -21.97
N THR A 288 16.87 -3.05 -22.14
CA THR A 288 16.94 -3.83 -23.37
C THR A 288 15.61 -4.55 -23.62
N ALA A 289 15.35 -5.03 -24.83
CA ALA A 289 14.14 -5.81 -25.13
C ALA A 289 13.96 -6.99 -24.15
N ARG A 290 15.04 -7.71 -23.84
CA ARG A 290 15.01 -8.82 -22.87
C ARG A 290 14.67 -8.34 -21.46
N GLN A 291 15.22 -7.23 -21.01
CA GLN A 291 14.88 -6.64 -19.71
C GLN A 291 13.43 -6.16 -19.67
N GLU A 292 12.88 -5.59 -20.77
CA GLU A 292 11.45 -5.23 -20.84
C GLU A 292 10.53 -6.45 -20.68
N GLU A 293 10.88 -7.59 -21.29
CA GLU A 293 10.14 -8.85 -21.09
C GLU A 293 10.15 -9.30 -19.62
N LEU A 294 11.31 -9.23 -18.95
CA LEU A 294 11.45 -9.61 -17.55
C LEU A 294 10.71 -8.65 -16.61
N LEU A 295 10.75 -7.36 -16.91
CA LEU A 295 9.98 -6.33 -16.19
C LEU A 295 8.46 -6.55 -16.36
N GLN A 296 8.00 -6.87 -17.57
CA GLN A 296 6.59 -7.19 -17.82
C GLN A 296 6.19 -8.48 -17.09
N LYS A 297 7.05 -9.51 -17.09
CA LYS A 297 6.84 -10.73 -16.32
C LYS A 297 6.69 -10.41 -14.83
N ALA A 298 7.52 -9.53 -14.27
CA ALA A 298 7.48 -9.15 -12.87
C ALA A 298 6.15 -8.45 -12.50
N VAL A 299 5.69 -7.48 -13.29
CA VAL A 299 4.39 -6.79 -13.08
C VAL A 299 3.22 -7.76 -13.12
N THR A 300 3.31 -8.81 -13.92
CA THR A 300 2.25 -9.83 -14.02
C THR A 300 2.30 -10.84 -12.88
N THR A 301 3.50 -11.18 -12.39
CA THR A 301 3.69 -12.28 -11.44
C THR A 301 3.68 -11.79 -9.98
N ALA A 302 4.28 -10.64 -9.68
CA ALA A 302 4.35 -10.12 -8.30
C ALA A 302 2.97 -9.97 -7.63
N PRO A 303 1.93 -9.42 -8.29
CA PRO A 303 0.57 -9.40 -7.71
C PRO A 303 0.03 -10.79 -7.38
N LYS A 304 0.33 -11.78 -8.20
CA LYS A 304 -0.09 -13.18 -7.95
C LYS A 304 0.65 -13.79 -6.76
N MET A 305 1.94 -13.47 -6.59
CA MET A 305 2.73 -13.91 -5.42
C MET A 305 2.18 -13.30 -4.13
N ILE A 306 1.86 -12.00 -4.14
CA ILE A 306 1.20 -11.34 -3.01
C ILE A 306 -0.15 -12.01 -2.69
N MET A 307 -0.95 -12.27 -3.72
CA MET A 307 -2.25 -12.94 -3.56
C MET A 307 -2.10 -14.38 -3.02
N ALA A 308 -1.08 -15.12 -3.46
CA ALA A 308 -0.78 -16.47 -2.95
C ALA A 308 -0.45 -16.44 -1.45
N ASN A 309 0.34 -15.49 -0.98
CA ASN A 309 0.62 -15.32 0.45
C ASN A 309 -0.65 -15.05 1.26
N ARG A 310 -1.57 -14.20 0.75
CA ARG A 310 -2.87 -13.98 1.41
C ARG A 310 -3.75 -15.23 1.40
N GLN A 311 -3.78 -15.95 0.28
CA GLN A 311 -4.60 -17.14 0.11
C GLN A 311 -4.19 -18.28 1.07
N LEU A 312 -2.90 -18.48 1.25
CA LEU A 312 -2.35 -19.52 2.11
C LEU A 312 -2.41 -19.13 3.59
N GLY A 313 -2.52 -17.84 3.89
CA GLY A 313 -2.50 -17.31 5.24
C GLY A 313 -1.11 -17.41 5.90
N ARG A 314 -1.03 -17.03 7.15
CA ARG A 314 0.21 -17.10 7.93
C ARG A 314 0.22 -18.37 8.78
N PRO A 315 1.28 -19.19 8.69
CA PRO A 315 1.37 -20.44 9.48
C PRO A 315 1.30 -20.21 10.99
N ASP A 316 1.75 -19.03 11.49
CA ASP A 316 1.76 -18.67 12.91
C ASP A 316 0.41 -18.12 13.41
N GLY A 317 -0.56 -17.92 12.52
CA GLY A 317 -1.92 -17.46 12.87
C GLY A 317 -1.99 -16.05 13.47
N ARG A 318 -0.89 -15.27 13.47
CA ARG A 318 -0.85 -13.94 14.12
C ARG A 318 -1.72 -12.89 13.45
N ASN A 319 -2.19 -13.14 12.23
CA ASN A 319 -3.16 -12.30 11.54
C ASN A 319 -4.61 -12.58 11.94
N LEU A 320 -4.90 -13.64 12.70
CA LEU A 320 -6.26 -13.90 13.17
C LEU A 320 -6.69 -12.88 14.22
N TYR A 321 -7.80 -12.20 13.97
CA TYR A 321 -8.37 -11.23 14.90
C TYR A 321 -8.98 -11.92 16.13
N TYR A 322 -9.60 -13.10 15.92
CA TYR A 322 -10.14 -14.00 16.94
C TYR A 322 -9.59 -15.41 16.71
N LYS A 323 -9.17 -16.08 17.77
CA LYS A 323 -8.59 -17.43 17.71
C LYS A 323 -9.54 -18.52 17.20
N ASP A 324 -10.84 -18.32 17.36
CA ASP A 324 -11.91 -19.29 17.08
C ASP A 324 -12.74 -18.91 15.84
N ARG A 325 -12.29 -17.92 15.05
CA ARG A 325 -13.04 -17.38 13.91
C ARG A 325 -12.14 -17.10 12.73
N GLN A 326 -12.76 -16.95 11.54
CA GLN A 326 -12.06 -16.69 10.27
C GLN A 326 -11.82 -15.19 10.01
N TYR A 327 -11.89 -14.34 11.06
CA TYR A 327 -11.60 -12.92 10.90
C TYR A 327 -10.12 -12.63 11.10
N GLU A 328 -9.59 -11.84 10.22
CA GLU A 328 -8.18 -11.45 10.16
C GLU A 328 -8.01 -9.95 10.46
N THR A 329 -6.83 -9.58 10.92
CA THR A 329 -6.36 -8.20 11.01
C THR A 329 -5.27 -7.96 9.99
N THR A 330 -5.23 -6.76 9.45
CA THR A 330 -4.21 -6.34 8.51
C THR A 330 -2.90 -5.97 9.20
N TRP A 331 -2.98 -5.48 10.43
CA TRP A 331 -1.83 -4.98 11.19
C TRP A 331 -1.52 -5.91 12.38
N SER A 332 -0.89 -7.04 12.10
CA SER A 332 -0.57 -8.04 13.15
C SER A 332 0.42 -7.50 14.21
N GLY A 333 1.28 -6.53 13.85
CA GLY A 333 2.18 -5.82 14.77
C GLY A 333 1.56 -4.63 15.48
N ALA A 334 0.28 -4.31 15.22
CA ALA A 334 -0.44 -3.15 15.75
C ALA A 334 0.25 -1.79 15.45
N THR A 335 1.07 -1.72 14.41
CA THR A 335 1.79 -0.52 13.99
C THR A 335 1.46 -0.15 12.54
N SER A 336 1.41 1.16 12.25
CA SER A 336 1.11 1.67 10.90
C SER A 336 2.30 1.63 9.94
N ASP A 337 3.50 1.39 10.46
CA ASP A 337 4.76 1.29 9.73
C ASP A 337 5.16 -0.16 9.43
N TRP A 338 4.27 -1.13 9.72
CA TRP A 338 4.45 -2.56 9.44
C TRP A 338 5.57 -3.22 10.26
N MET A 339 6.04 -2.56 11.34
CA MET A 339 7.02 -3.16 12.22
C MET A 339 6.39 -4.28 13.05
N GLN A 340 7.12 -5.37 13.16
CA GLN A 340 7.02 -6.36 14.20
C GLN A 340 8.07 -6.03 15.28
N GLU A 341 8.27 -6.87 16.27
CA GLU A 341 9.24 -6.59 17.35
C GLU A 341 10.66 -6.25 16.83
N SER A 342 11.13 -6.92 15.78
CA SER A 342 12.51 -6.82 15.30
C SER A 342 12.67 -6.70 13.78
N TYR A 343 11.57 -6.66 13.03
CA TYR A 343 11.63 -6.61 11.55
C TYR A 343 10.43 -5.90 10.95
N LEU A 344 10.61 -5.41 9.72
CA LEU A 344 9.55 -4.88 8.88
C LEU A 344 8.84 -6.04 8.15
N ASP A 345 7.54 -6.19 8.35
CA ASP A 345 6.73 -7.21 7.66
C ASP A 345 6.43 -6.79 6.21
N ILE A 346 7.42 -7.02 5.34
CA ILE A 346 7.37 -6.59 3.93
C ILE A 346 6.27 -7.28 3.15
N ASP A 347 5.94 -8.52 3.48
CA ASP A 347 4.91 -9.29 2.80
C ASP A 347 3.52 -8.79 3.19
N GLN A 348 3.27 -8.52 4.47
CA GLN A 348 2.01 -7.96 4.93
C GLN A 348 1.80 -6.55 4.38
N ARG A 349 2.85 -5.73 4.34
CA ARG A 349 2.82 -4.41 3.72
C ARG A 349 2.44 -4.49 2.24
N ALA A 350 3.07 -5.38 1.48
CA ALA A 350 2.75 -5.57 0.07
C ALA A 350 1.31 -6.08 -0.12
N ALA A 351 0.88 -7.03 0.71
CA ALA A 351 -0.49 -7.56 0.69
C ALA A 351 -1.55 -6.48 0.97
N PHE A 352 -1.27 -5.58 1.90
CA PHE A 352 -2.14 -4.45 2.19
C PHE A 352 -2.23 -3.49 0.99
N PHE A 353 -1.09 -2.97 0.52
CA PHE A 353 -1.09 -1.97 -0.55
C PHE A 353 -1.49 -2.50 -1.93
N GLN A 354 -1.66 -3.80 -2.08
CA GLN A 354 -2.31 -4.39 -3.26
C GLN A 354 -3.82 -4.13 -3.26
N ILE A 355 -4.49 -4.17 -2.08
CA ILE A 355 -5.95 -4.12 -1.97
C ILE A 355 -6.48 -2.95 -1.13
N ALA A 356 -5.60 -2.17 -0.51
CA ALA A 356 -5.98 -1.07 0.36
C ALA A 356 -4.99 0.11 0.23
N TYR A 357 -5.29 1.20 0.89
CA TYR A 357 -4.44 2.38 0.98
C TYR A 357 -4.61 3.04 2.35
N SER A 358 -3.64 3.91 2.70
CA SER A 358 -3.52 4.62 3.96
C SER A 358 -3.38 3.71 5.19
N SER A 359 -2.32 3.90 5.92
CA SER A 359 -2.08 3.28 7.20
C SER A 359 -1.63 4.37 8.18
N ALA A 360 -2.28 4.46 9.32
CA ALA A 360 -1.98 5.48 10.33
C ALA A 360 -2.20 4.93 11.73
N PRO A 361 -1.55 5.49 12.76
CA PRO A 361 -1.74 5.09 14.14
C PRO A 361 -3.20 5.00 14.58
N ALA A 362 -4.05 5.94 14.14
CA ALA A 362 -5.50 5.90 14.39
C ALA A 362 -6.21 4.65 13.87
N MET A 363 -5.63 3.94 12.89
CA MET A 363 -6.20 2.73 12.28
C MET A 363 -5.66 1.45 12.93
N THR A 364 -4.48 1.49 13.53
CA THR A 364 -3.74 0.28 13.97
C THR A 364 -3.77 0.06 15.47
N MET A 365 -3.99 1.12 16.26
CA MET A 365 -3.94 1.03 17.72
C MET A 365 -5.07 0.17 18.30
N HIS A 366 -4.74 -0.60 19.33
CA HIS A 366 -5.69 -1.46 20.06
C HIS A 366 -6.35 -0.81 21.30
N THR A 367 -6.18 0.51 21.45
CA THR A 367 -6.75 1.25 22.59
C THR A 367 -8.27 1.32 22.49
N THR A 368 -8.95 0.92 23.57
CA THR A 368 -10.40 1.04 23.70
C THR A 368 -10.81 2.52 23.68
N GLY A 369 -11.87 2.85 22.96
CA GLY A 369 -12.36 4.23 22.85
C GLY A 369 -11.57 5.12 21.88
N ALA A 370 -10.60 4.56 21.14
CA ALA A 370 -9.80 5.32 20.18
C ALA A 370 -9.60 4.56 18.87
N GLY A 371 -9.49 5.32 17.77
CA GLY A 371 -9.21 4.80 16.44
C GLY A 371 -10.35 4.01 15.82
N SER A 372 -10.02 3.27 14.76
CA SER A 372 -10.94 2.38 14.04
C SER A 372 -10.44 0.94 14.12
N LYS A 373 -11.35 -0.02 13.96
CA LYS A 373 -11.03 -1.46 13.92
C LYS A 373 -11.53 -2.01 12.59
N TYR A 374 -10.75 -2.90 11.98
CA TYR A 374 -11.02 -3.43 10.64
C TYR A 374 -10.83 -4.96 10.61
N PRO A 375 -11.63 -5.75 11.34
CA PRO A 375 -11.64 -7.18 11.13
C PRO A 375 -12.25 -7.49 9.76
N PHE A 376 -11.59 -8.35 8.99
CA PHE A 376 -12.09 -8.79 7.69
C PHE A 376 -12.04 -10.31 7.59
N THR A 377 -12.82 -10.87 6.69
CA THR A 377 -12.76 -12.30 6.37
C THR A 377 -12.86 -12.54 4.88
N VAL A 378 -12.12 -13.54 4.43
CA VAL A 378 -12.21 -14.11 3.08
C VAL A 378 -12.80 -15.52 3.09
N ARG A 379 -13.18 -16.02 4.29
CA ARG A 379 -13.65 -17.38 4.50
C ARG A 379 -14.95 -17.41 5.30
N ASP A 380 -15.76 -18.43 5.04
CA ASP A 380 -16.92 -18.77 5.84
C ASP A 380 -16.53 -19.49 7.15
N LYS A 381 -17.51 -19.85 7.96
CA LYS A 381 -17.31 -20.55 9.24
C LYS A 381 -16.64 -21.94 9.07
N ASP A 382 -16.76 -22.55 7.90
CA ASP A 382 -16.23 -23.88 7.59
C ASP A 382 -14.84 -23.79 6.93
N GLY A 383 -14.28 -22.58 6.77
CA GLY A 383 -12.96 -22.31 6.20
C GLY A 383 -12.94 -22.22 4.67
N ASN A 384 -14.09 -22.31 3.98
CA ASN A 384 -14.16 -22.16 2.54
C ASN A 384 -14.08 -20.69 2.13
N PHE A 385 -13.43 -20.41 1.00
CA PHE A 385 -13.38 -19.04 0.48
C PHE A 385 -14.76 -18.50 0.13
N LEU A 386 -15.03 -17.25 0.50
CA LEU A 386 -16.26 -16.57 0.15
C LEU A 386 -16.37 -16.43 -1.37
N ASN A 387 -17.47 -16.94 -1.94
CA ASN A 387 -17.75 -16.92 -3.36
C ASN A 387 -19.08 -16.18 -3.60
N GLY A 388 -19.07 -15.19 -4.48
CA GLY A 388 -20.24 -14.35 -4.75
C GLY A 388 -21.42 -15.04 -5.41
N SER A 389 -21.29 -16.33 -5.82
CA SER A 389 -22.42 -17.15 -6.28
C SER A 389 -23.26 -17.70 -5.12
N ASN A 390 -22.72 -17.73 -3.91
CA ASN A 390 -23.38 -18.29 -2.74
C ASN A 390 -24.09 -17.20 -1.93
N THR A 391 -25.01 -17.65 -1.07
CA THR A 391 -25.65 -16.82 -0.06
C THR A 391 -25.00 -17.03 1.28
N TYR A 392 -24.57 -15.93 1.93
CA TYR A 392 -24.00 -15.96 3.25
C TYR A 392 -24.76 -15.02 4.19
N LYS A 393 -24.69 -15.32 5.46
CA LYS A 393 -25.26 -14.51 6.52
C LYS A 393 -24.19 -14.21 7.58
N MET A 394 -23.97 -12.93 7.85
CA MET A 394 -23.13 -12.45 8.93
C MET A 394 -24.03 -12.00 10.08
N ARG A 395 -23.82 -12.54 11.28
CA ARG A 395 -24.54 -12.11 12.47
C ARG A 395 -23.67 -11.19 13.31
N LEU A 396 -24.14 -9.98 13.51
CA LEU A 396 -23.53 -8.99 14.38
C LEU A 396 -24.23 -9.04 15.75
N PRO A 397 -23.51 -9.15 16.88
CA PRO A 397 -24.11 -9.26 18.20
C PRO A 397 -24.83 -7.97 18.60
N ALA A 398 -25.72 -8.07 19.57
CA ALA A 398 -26.26 -6.88 20.24
C ALA A 398 -25.14 -6.10 20.94
N GLY A 399 -25.29 -4.76 21.01
CA GLY A 399 -24.36 -3.91 21.75
C GLY A 399 -22.94 -3.83 21.17
N ILE A 400 -22.80 -3.77 19.84
CA ILE A 400 -21.49 -3.53 19.19
C ILE A 400 -20.87 -2.28 19.81
N PRO A 401 -19.61 -2.36 20.33
CA PRO A 401 -18.97 -1.27 21.04
C PRO A 401 -18.36 -0.24 20.06
N ALA A 402 -19.18 0.31 19.15
CA ALA A 402 -18.82 1.34 18.20
C ALA A 402 -19.46 2.67 18.63
N GLU A 403 -18.66 3.60 19.09
CA GLU A 403 -19.13 4.91 19.56
C GLU A 403 -19.72 5.76 18.42
N LEU A 404 -19.03 5.81 17.28
CA LEU A 404 -19.45 6.62 16.15
C LEU A 404 -20.37 5.85 15.22
N PHE A 405 -19.89 4.76 14.65
CA PHE A 405 -20.66 3.87 13.76
C PHE A 405 -19.92 2.55 13.57
N TRP A 406 -20.63 1.56 13.09
CA TRP A 406 -20.07 0.37 12.44
C TRP A 406 -20.56 0.26 11.01
N ALA A 407 -19.76 -0.36 10.16
CA ALA A 407 -20.11 -0.64 8.77
C ALA A 407 -19.64 -2.04 8.36
N VAL A 408 -20.35 -2.63 7.40
CA VAL A 408 -19.97 -3.89 6.75
C VAL A 408 -19.93 -3.65 5.26
N THR A 409 -18.79 -3.95 4.63
CA THR A 409 -18.58 -3.71 3.19
C THR A 409 -17.96 -4.94 2.53
N ALA A 410 -18.38 -5.24 1.30
CA ALA A 410 -17.77 -6.25 0.46
C ALA A 410 -16.82 -5.62 -0.57
N TYR A 411 -15.66 -6.27 -0.78
CA TYR A 411 -14.65 -5.84 -1.74
C TYR A 411 -14.16 -7.00 -2.62
N ASN A 412 -13.70 -6.70 -3.82
CA ASN A 412 -13.02 -7.64 -4.69
C ASN A 412 -11.71 -8.11 -4.04
N ILE A 413 -11.45 -9.41 -4.10
CA ILE A 413 -10.28 -10.02 -3.47
C ILE A 413 -8.97 -9.66 -4.19
N THR A 414 -9.01 -9.28 -5.47
CA THR A 414 -7.84 -9.06 -6.31
C THR A 414 -7.19 -7.68 -6.11
N ASP A 415 -8.01 -6.65 -5.93
CA ASP A 415 -7.60 -5.25 -6.00
C ASP A 415 -8.25 -4.37 -4.91
N GLY A 416 -9.14 -4.94 -4.10
CA GLY A 416 -9.82 -4.22 -3.04
C GLY A 416 -10.90 -3.24 -3.51
N THR A 417 -11.20 -3.16 -4.80
CA THR A 417 -12.27 -2.27 -5.28
C THR A 417 -13.65 -2.76 -4.85
N MET A 418 -14.63 -1.88 -4.76
CA MET A 418 -16.02 -2.30 -4.58
C MET A 418 -16.50 -3.08 -5.80
N PRO A 419 -17.18 -4.23 -5.65
CA PRO A 419 -17.74 -4.98 -6.77
C PRO A 419 -18.70 -4.11 -7.58
N GLU A 420 -18.54 -4.08 -8.90
CA GLU A 420 -19.51 -3.47 -9.80
C GLU A 420 -20.72 -4.42 -9.98
N ALA A 421 -21.82 -4.08 -9.34
CA ALA A 421 -23.11 -4.77 -9.41
C ALA A 421 -24.24 -3.75 -9.50
N ALA A 422 -25.48 -4.20 -9.53
CA ALA A 422 -26.63 -3.28 -9.52
C ALA A 422 -26.66 -2.44 -8.23
N GLN A 423 -26.23 -3.01 -7.10
CA GLN A 423 -25.98 -2.27 -5.88
C GLN A 423 -24.59 -1.60 -5.95
N LEU A 424 -24.58 -0.32 -6.31
CA LEU A 424 -23.32 0.43 -6.48
C LEU A 424 -22.52 0.61 -5.18
N MET A 425 -23.18 0.62 -4.03
CA MET A 425 -22.54 0.67 -2.71
C MET A 425 -22.78 -0.67 -1.98
N PRO A 426 -21.86 -1.64 -2.10
CA PRO A 426 -21.99 -2.95 -1.44
C PRO A 426 -21.62 -2.84 0.04
N SER A 427 -22.33 -1.98 0.76
CA SER A 427 -22.09 -1.66 2.16
C SER A 427 -23.40 -1.42 2.91
N THR A 428 -23.37 -1.76 4.21
CA THR A 428 -24.40 -1.37 5.18
C THR A 428 -23.77 -0.91 6.49
N ASN A 429 -24.51 -0.16 7.30
CA ASN A 429 -23.96 0.47 8.49
C ASN A 429 -25.02 0.75 9.56
N SER A 430 -24.58 1.22 10.74
CA SER A 430 -25.42 1.55 11.89
C SER A 430 -26.31 2.79 11.71
N TYR A 431 -26.18 3.54 10.62
CA TYR A 431 -27.09 4.66 10.30
C TYR A 431 -28.44 4.18 9.76
N TYR A 432 -28.48 2.95 9.20
CA TYR A 432 -29.73 2.36 8.72
C TYR A 432 -30.53 1.74 9.86
N ASP A 433 -31.86 1.78 9.74
CA ASP A 433 -32.77 1.06 10.63
C ASP A 433 -32.89 -0.40 10.16
N ILE A 434 -31.95 -1.23 10.60
CA ILE A 434 -31.91 -2.66 10.28
C ILE A 434 -32.73 -3.44 11.32
N PRO A 435 -33.65 -4.34 10.92
CA PRO A 435 -34.40 -5.18 11.84
C PRO A 435 -33.48 -6.00 12.76
N LYS A 436 -33.79 -5.98 14.06
CA LYS A 436 -33.10 -6.76 15.08
C LYS A 436 -33.80 -8.09 15.31
N GLN A 437 -33.03 -9.12 15.60
CA GLN A 437 -33.52 -10.40 16.10
C GLN A 437 -34.01 -10.26 17.54
N SER A 438 -34.69 -11.28 18.05
CA SER A 438 -35.22 -11.29 19.43
C SER A 438 -34.18 -11.10 20.54
N ASP A 439 -32.89 -11.46 20.25
CA ASP A 439 -31.77 -11.27 21.14
C ASP A 439 -31.02 -9.94 20.90
N GLY A 440 -31.56 -9.06 20.05
CA GLY A 440 -30.97 -7.76 19.68
C GLY A 440 -29.87 -7.82 18.66
N SER A 441 -29.47 -8.98 18.16
CA SER A 441 -28.48 -9.13 17.08
C SER A 441 -29.05 -8.68 15.74
N ILE A 442 -28.16 -8.43 14.78
CA ILE A 442 -28.47 -8.01 13.40
C ILE A 442 -27.92 -9.05 12.43
N GLU A 443 -28.68 -9.35 11.39
CA GLU A 443 -28.24 -10.23 10.31
C GLU A 443 -27.99 -9.44 9.03
N ILE A 444 -26.78 -9.54 8.47
CA ILE A 444 -26.38 -8.97 7.19
C ILE A 444 -26.25 -10.10 6.18
N TRP A 445 -26.85 -9.93 5.01
CA TRP A 445 -26.90 -10.95 3.97
C TRP A 445 -26.04 -10.55 2.78
N PHE A 446 -25.22 -11.50 2.32
CA PHE A 446 -24.42 -11.39 1.11
C PHE A 446 -24.95 -12.41 0.10
N ALA A 447 -25.38 -11.96 -1.04
CA ALA A 447 -25.89 -12.85 -2.10
C ALA A 447 -25.87 -12.15 -3.47
N PRO A 448 -25.86 -12.89 -4.59
CA PRO A 448 -25.96 -12.30 -5.92
C PRO A 448 -27.36 -11.66 -6.17
N THR A 449 -28.37 -12.21 -5.53
CA THR A 449 -29.74 -11.69 -5.57
C THR A 449 -30.28 -11.60 -4.13
N LYS A 450 -30.98 -10.51 -3.83
CA LYS A 450 -31.52 -10.30 -2.48
C LYS A 450 -32.52 -11.40 -2.12
N PRO A 451 -32.29 -12.12 -1.00
CA PRO A 451 -33.23 -13.17 -0.53
C PRO A 451 -34.60 -12.58 -0.16
N ASN A 452 -35.66 -13.36 -0.34
CA ASN A 452 -37.00 -12.96 0.03
C ASN A 452 -37.08 -12.60 1.52
N GLY A 453 -37.77 -11.52 1.86
CA GLY A 453 -37.93 -11.03 3.23
C GLY A 453 -36.76 -10.24 3.79
N VAL A 454 -35.63 -10.15 3.07
CA VAL A 454 -34.48 -9.32 3.49
C VAL A 454 -34.70 -7.88 3.06
N VAL A 455 -34.57 -6.94 4.02
CA VAL A 455 -34.65 -5.51 3.74
C VAL A 455 -33.37 -5.02 3.04
N ASP A 456 -33.46 -3.97 2.21
CA ASP A 456 -32.30 -3.43 1.47
C ASP A 456 -31.15 -3.02 2.40
N ALA A 457 -31.47 -2.46 3.56
CA ALA A 457 -30.49 -2.06 4.56
C ALA A 457 -29.68 -3.22 5.18
N ALA A 458 -30.15 -4.47 5.06
CA ALA A 458 -29.48 -5.67 5.56
C ALA A 458 -28.86 -6.52 4.43
N PHE A 459 -28.80 -5.99 3.19
CA PHE A 459 -28.37 -6.72 2.02
C PHE A 459 -27.12 -6.09 1.37
N ILE A 460 -26.17 -6.94 1.05
CA ILE A 460 -24.95 -6.61 0.30
C ILE A 460 -24.89 -7.53 -0.92
N GLN A 461 -24.94 -6.94 -2.11
CA GLN A 461 -24.91 -7.69 -3.35
C GLN A 461 -23.51 -8.18 -3.66
N THR A 462 -23.38 -9.47 -4.00
CA THR A 462 -22.14 -10.09 -4.47
C THR A 462 -22.20 -10.36 -5.99
N VAL A 463 -21.05 -10.67 -6.59
CA VAL A 463 -20.95 -10.95 -8.04
C VAL A 463 -20.71 -12.45 -8.24
N PRO A 464 -21.59 -13.16 -8.97
CA PRO A 464 -21.43 -14.58 -9.25
C PRO A 464 -20.06 -14.91 -9.84
N GLY A 465 -19.46 -16.02 -9.39
CA GLY A 465 -18.17 -16.51 -9.89
C GLY A 465 -16.94 -15.73 -9.42
N ARG A 466 -17.12 -14.66 -8.60
CA ARG A 466 -16.00 -13.89 -8.01
C ARG A 466 -15.89 -14.12 -6.52
N ASN A 467 -14.67 -14.30 -6.04
CA ASN A 467 -14.41 -14.29 -4.61
C ASN A 467 -14.41 -12.84 -4.08
N PHE A 468 -14.77 -12.68 -2.82
CA PHE A 468 -14.80 -11.38 -2.16
C PHE A 468 -14.27 -11.45 -0.74
N LEU A 469 -13.93 -10.32 -0.17
CA LEU A 469 -13.68 -10.16 1.25
C LEU A 469 -14.82 -9.34 1.88
N ALA A 470 -15.15 -9.64 3.11
CA ALA A 470 -16.11 -8.88 3.91
C ALA A 470 -15.37 -8.23 5.07
N THR A 471 -15.50 -6.91 5.19
CA THR A 471 -14.85 -6.11 6.25
C THR A 471 -15.90 -5.53 7.18
N VAL A 472 -15.61 -5.56 8.45
CA VAL A 472 -16.39 -4.88 9.49
C VAL A 472 -15.60 -3.73 10.05
#